data_9c775a26a39a1581b75694e5d59a65f3
#
_entry.id   9c775a26a39a1581b75694e5d59a65f3
#
_cell.length_a   1.000
_cell.length_b   1.000
_cell.length_c   1.000
_cell.angle_alpha   90.00
_cell.angle_beta   90.00
_cell.angle_gamma   90.00
#
_symmetry.space_group_name_H-M   'P 1'
#
loop_
_entity.id
_entity.type
_entity.pdbx_description
1 polymer ?
#
loop_
_entity_poly.entity_id
_entity_poly.type
_entity_poly.pdbx_seq_one_letter_code
_entity_poly.pdbx_strand_id
1 'polypeptide(L)'
;MSATALVIGPGTVSGPNPLPADIVAAAIDAIDDDHVLVDERPVALDELWARVIAVAAGEPAGGLLLVCPGWWSEARVNRIRRAAGEHCAEPVILRRHDTLRSPAASVVEIAPEFVICRGPVLPIAVTPRLGATARVAETVAHGVLGAGPVVIDAPVGVAGAADFASALAEMLRGRDVQIVDDAFVVAALGERRLPVPVPHRRMTGWAVSAGLLLALGMLLGLRGAGEPAERPVTLLTEGRVTVEIPAGWVVRRITEGAGSPRVQAFSPTEEVAAILLTQSVAGPNTAHTAAVLEAALALQPPGVFTGLRVDDHRGGRAVLSYVETRPDREIAWAVFLDGQVRIAIGCQQPSSGAEIRQHCDAAIRSAHAAP
;
A
#
# COMPACT_ATOMS: atom_id res chain seq x y z
N MET A 1 -4.27 26.14 -22.50
CA MET A 1 -5.33 26.15 -21.46
C MET A 1 -4.77 25.47 -20.23
N SER A 2 -4.91 26.06 -19.05
CA SER A 2 -4.40 25.50 -17.80
C SER A 2 -5.42 24.48 -17.27
N ALA A 3 -4.96 23.30 -16.85
CA ALA A 3 -5.81 22.34 -16.16
C ALA A 3 -6.07 22.80 -14.72
N THR A 4 -7.26 22.51 -14.19
CA THR A 4 -7.57 22.72 -12.78
C THR A 4 -6.95 21.59 -11.97
N ALA A 5 -6.14 21.91 -10.94
CA ALA A 5 -5.48 20.95 -10.09
C ALA A 5 -6.19 20.78 -8.75
N LEU A 6 -6.44 19.55 -8.34
CA LEU A 6 -6.92 19.18 -7.02
C LEU A 6 -5.92 18.25 -6.34
N VAL A 7 -5.61 18.50 -5.07
CA VAL A 7 -4.88 17.57 -4.22
C VAL A 7 -5.87 16.94 -3.26
N ILE A 8 -6.01 15.60 -3.33
CA ILE A 8 -6.96 14.80 -2.56
C ILE A 8 -6.20 13.99 -1.52
N GLY A 9 -6.60 14.15 -0.26
CA GLY A 9 -6.13 13.37 0.88
C GLY A 9 -4.67 13.58 1.26
N PRO A 10 -4.25 12.93 2.34
CA PRO A 10 -5.01 11.96 3.15
C PRO A 10 -6.00 12.53 4.17
N GLY A 11 -6.01 13.83 4.45
CA GLY A 11 -6.91 14.43 5.42
C GLY A 11 -7.63 15.67 4.89
N THR A 12 -7.31 16.10 3.66
CA THR A 12 -7.83 17.33 3.07
C THR A 12 -8.17 17.14 1.59
N VAL A 13 -8.97 18.03 1.04
CA VAL A 13 -9.11 18.22 -0.39
C VAL A 13 -8.80 19.70 -0.69
N SER A 14 -7.73 19.93 -1.42
CA SER A 14 -7.27 21.27 -1.79
C SER A 14 -7.51 21.52 -3.26
N GLY A 15 -8.15 22.66 -3.58
CA GLY A 15 -8.48 23.08 -4.94
C GLY A 15 -8.72 24.60 -4.99
N PRO A 16 -9.15 25.13 -6.16
CA PRO A 16 -9.48 26.54 -6.31
C PRO A 16 -10.56 27.04 -5.35
N ASN A 17 -11.54 26.17 -5.04
CA ASN A 17 -12.65 26.54 -4.17
C ASN A 17 -12.55 25.79 -2.84
N PRO A 18 -12.76 26.48 -1.71
CA PRO A 18 -12.76 25.85 -0.40
C PRO A 18 -13.98 24.95 -0.21
N LEU A 19 -13.81 23.90 0.58
CA LEU A 19 -14.86 22.96 0.95
C LEU A 19 -15.06 22.97 2.47
N PRO A 20 -16.29 22.69 2.96
CA PRO A 20 -16.54 22.43 4.37
C PRO A 20 -15.69 21.26 4.87
N ALA A 21 -14.98 21.45 5.98
CA ALA A 21 -14.01 20.46 6.49
C ALA A 21 -14.69 19.16 6.93
N ASP A 22 -15.90 19.20 7.46
CA ASP A 22 -16.72 18.08 7.87
C ASP A 22 -17.12 17.18 6.67
N ILE A 23 -17.50 17.79 5.55
CA ILE A 23 -17.81 17.06 4.30
C ILE A 23 -16.57 16.36 3.75
N VAL A 24 -15.43 17.05 3.76
CA VAL A 24 -14.15 16.47 3.31
C VAL A 24 -13.72 15.31 4.22
N ALA A 25 -13.82 15.50 5.55
CA ALA A 25 -13.50 14.45 6.51
C ALA A 25 -14.40 13.23 6.30
N ALA A 26 -15.72 13.43 6.20
CA ALA A 26 -16.68 12.35 5.96
C ALA A 26 -16.37 11.57 4.67
N ALA A 27 -16.02 12.27 3.57
CA ALA A 27 -15.68 11.63 2.31
C ALA A 27 -14.36 10.83 2.37
N ILE A 28 -13.35 11.35 3.09
CA ILE A 28 -12.05 10.68 3.22
C ILE A 28 -12.12 9.50 4.18
N ASP A 29 -12.76 9.66 5.33
CA ASP A 29 -12.86 8.62 6.36
C ASP A 29 -13.65 7.41 5.85
N ALA A 30 -14.70 7.64 5.06
CA ALA A 30 -15.54 6.60 4.47
C ALA A 30 -15.03 6.09 3.10
N ILE A 31 -13.79 6.41 2.67
CA ILE A 31 -13.31 6.16 1.29
C ILE A 31 -13.47 4.70 0.81
N ASP A 32 -13.54 3.75 1.73
CA ASP A 32 -13.70 2.32 1.44
C ASP A 32 -15.16 1.85 1.59
N ASP A 33 -16.08 2.68 2.06
CA ASP A 33 -17.49 2.35 2.29
C ASP A 33 -18.35 2.66 1.05
N ASP A 34 -19.58 2.16 1.05
CA ASP A 34 -20.54 2.47 -0.03
C ASP A 34 -21.41 3.70 0.33
N HIS A 35 -21.61 3.96 1.61
CA HIS A 35 -22.44 5.04 2.13
C HIS A 35 -21.77 5.73 3.31
N VAL A 36 -22.09 7.00 3.49
CA VAL A 36 -21.64 7.80 4.62
C VAL A 36 -22.82 8.64 5.16
N LEU A 37 -22.79 8.96 6.44
CA LEU A 37 -23.78 9.88 7.03
C LEU A 37 -23.31 11.33 6.85
N VAL A 38 -24.12 12.13 6.17
CA VAL A 38 -23.96 13.57 6.05
C VAL A 38 -25.23 14.22 6.60
N ASP A 39 -25.13 15.03 7.63
CA ASP A 39 -26.27 15.62 8.35
C ASP A 39 -27.32 14.55 8.76
N GLU A 40 -26.84 13.45 9.35
CA GLU A 40 -27.65 12.31 9.79
C GLU A 40 -28.41 11.56 8.66
N ARG A 41 -28.08 11.82 7.41
CA ARG A 41 -28.69 11.18 6.23
C ARG A 41 -27.66 10.30 5.52
N PRO A 42 -28.03 9.08 5.13
CA PRO A 42 -27.17 8.23 4.34
C PRO A 42 -27.05 8.81 2.92
N VAL A 43 -25.81 9.04 2.49
CA VAL A 43 -25.46 9.51 1.14
C VAL A 43 -24.57 8.45 0.51
N ALA A 44 -24.78 8.12 -0.76
CA ALA A 44 -23.88 7.25 -1.49
C ALA A 44 -22.51 7.91 -1.61
N LEU A 45 -21.45 7.17 -1.30
CA LEU A 45 -20.12 7.77 -1.24
C LEU A 45 -19.63 8.24 -2.62
N ASP A 46 -19.95 7.52 -3.69
CA ASP A 46 -19.58 7.92 -5.04
C ASP A 46 -20.26 9.28 -5.42
N GLU A 47 -21.52 9.50 -5.01
CA GLU A 47 -22.22 10.77 -5.19
C GLU A 47 -21.57 11.90 -4.36
N LEU A 48 -21.18 11.60 -3.11
CA LEU A 48 -20.48 12.57 -2.27
C LEU A 48 -19.17 13.01 -2.90
N TRP A 49 -18.35 12.06 -3.39
CA TRP A 49 -17.09 12.37 -4.07
C TRP A 49 -17.28 13.15 -5.36
N ALA A 50 -18.29 12.84 -6.17
CA ALA A 50 -18.62 13.62 -7.37
C ALA A 50 -18.92 15.08 -7.01
N ARG A 51 -19.70 15.31 -5.94
CA ARG A 51 -20.00 16.64 -5.41
C ARG A 51 -18.76 17.35 -4.86
N VAL A 52 -17.94 16.67 -4.07
CA VAL A 52 -16.69 17.20 -3.51
C VAL A 52 -15.76 17.68 -4.62
N ILE A 53 -15.56 16.86 -5.65
CA ILE A 53 -14.70 17.19 -6.78
C ILE A 53 -15.28 18.35 -7.59
N ALA A 54 -16.59 18.34 -7.88
CA ALA A 54 -17.24 19.40 -8.63
C ALA A 54 -17.13 20.75 -7.93
N VAL A 55 -17.38 20.79 -6.62
CA VAL A 55 -17.26 22.05 -5.85
C VAL A 55 -15.81 22.50 -5.76
N ALA A 56 -14.86 21.60 -5.43
CA ALA A 56 -13.45 21.96 -5.30
C ALA A 56 -12.84 22.47 -6.61
N ALA A 57 -13.21 21.86 -7.74
CA ALA A 57 -12.71 22.22 -9.06
C ALA A 57 -13.37 23.47 -9.64
N GLY A 58 -14.64 23.70 -9.32
CA GLY A 58 -15.47 24.66 -10.08
C GLY A 58 -15.62 24.22 -11.54
N GLU A 59 -15.78 25.14 -12.46
CA GLU A 59 -15.83 24.83 -13.90
C GLU A 59 -14.39 24.70 -14.46
N PRO A 60 -13.92 23.50 -14.80
CA PRO A 60 -12.56 23.32 -15.29
C PRO A 60 -12.42 23.82 -16.73
N ALA A 61 -11.71 24.93 -16.94
CA ALA A 61 -11.53 25.54 -18.25
C ALA A 61 -10.62 24.75 -19.22
N GLY A 62 -9.88 23.74 -18.76
CA GLY A 62 -8.86 23.08 -19.58
C GLY A 62 -8.53 21.64 -19.19
N GLY A 63 -9.40 20.98 -18.44
CA GLY A 63 -9.18 19.63 -17.93
C GLY A 63 -8.98 19.60 -16.40
N LEU A 64 -9.02 18.40 -15.83
CA LEU A 64 -8.93 18.17 -14.39
C LEU A 64 -7.74 17.28 -14.07
N LEU A 65 -6.87 17.74 -13.17
CA LEU A 65 -5.72 17.02 -12.66
C LEU A 65 -5.93 16.75 -11.17
N LEU A 66 -5.92 15.48 -10.78
CA LEU A 66 -6.08 15.09 -9.40
C LEU A 66 -4.80 14.41 -8.89
N VAL A 67 -4.38 14.77 -7.70
CA VAL A 67 -3.26 14.12 -7.01
C VAL A 67 -3.80 13.38 -5.81
N CYS A 68 -3.60 12.05 -5.78
CA CYS A 68 -4.01 11.19 -4.69
C CYS A 68 -2.80 10.69 -3.88
N PRO A 69 -2.97 10.32 -2.61
CA PRO A 69 -1.90 9.71 -1.82
C PRO A 69 -1.26 8.54 -2.55
N GLY A 70 0.06 8.43 -2.49
CA GLY A 70 0.80 7.40 -3.19
C GLY A 70 0.53 5.99 -2.70
N TRP A 71 0.01 5.88 -1.49
CA TRP A 71 -0.30 4.63 -0.82
C TRP A 71 -1.77 4.18 -0.94
N TRP A 72 -2.63 5.00 -1.52
CA TRP A 72 -4.01 4.57 -1.76
C TRP A 72 -4.06 3.39 -2.72
N SER A 73 -4.97 2.45 -2.43
CA SER A 73 -5.23 1.31 -3.31
C SER A 73 -5.76 1.76 -4.68
N GLU A 74 -5.64 0.91 -5.69
CA GLU A 74 -6.25 1.19 -7.00
C GLU A 74 -7.78 1.33 -6.90
N ALA A 75 -8.43 0.63 -5.96
CA ALA A 75 -9.86 0.77 -5.72
C ALA A 75 -10.24 2.19 -5.29
N ARG A 76 -9.51 2.77 -4.31
CA ARG A 76 -9.71 4.17 -3.88
C ARG A 76 -9.48 5.15 -5.01
N VAL A 77 -8.39 4.97 -5.77
CA VAL A 77 -8.06 5.84 -6.90
C VAL A 77 -9.08 5.71 -8.03
N ASN A 78 -9.58 4.51 -8.28
CA ASN A 78 -10.63 4.30 -9.28
C ASN A 78 -11.97 4.92 -8.85
N ARG A 79 -12.30 4.93 -7.55
CA ARG A 79 -13.45 5.67 -7.02
C ARG A 79 -13.33 7.16 -7.35
N ILE A 80 -12.19 7.77 -7.03
CA ILE A 80 -11.92 9.17 -7.36
C ILE A 80 -11.97 9.42 -8.88
N ARG A 81 -11.42 8.50 -9.69
CA ARG A 81 -11.45 8.61 -11.15
C ARG A 81 -12.88 8.58 -11.69
N ARG A 82 -13.74 7.71 -11.19
CA ARG A 82 -15.17 7.65 -11.59
C ARG A 82 -15.87 8.94 -11.20
N ALA A 83 -15.73 9.37 -9.95
CA ALA A 83 -16.34 10.61 -9.47
C ALA A 83 -15.88 11.83 -10.26
N ALA A 84 -14.60 11.94 -10.60
CA ALA A 84 -14.07 12.99 -11.46
C ALA A 84 -14.56 12.91 -12.90
N GLY A 85 -14.83 11.69 -13.40
CA GLY A 85 -15.35 11.44 -14.74
C GLY A 85 -16.76 12.00 -14.96
N GLU A 86 -17.54 12.20 -13.90
CA GLU A 86 -18.84 12.87 -13.97
C GLU A 86 -18.71 14.39 -14.26
N HIS A 87 -17.57 14.97 -13.90
CA HIS A 87 -17.30 16.40 -14.03
C HIS A 87 -16.37 16.74 -15.20
N CYS A 88 -15.48 15.84 -15.58
CA CYS A 88 -14.50 16.00 -16.65
C CYS A 88 -14.33 14.67 -17.40
N ALA A 89 -14.48 14.69 -18.73
CA ALA A 89 -14.47 13.47 -19.55
C ALA A 89 -13.17 12.63 -19.44
N GLU A 90 -12.02 13.28 -19.26
CA GLU A 90 -10.72 12.62 -19.16
C GLU A 90 -9.89 13.23 -18.00
N PRO A 91 -10.21 12.88 -16.73
CA PRO A 91 -9.43 13.37 -15.61
C PRO A 91 -8.06 12.67 -15.56
N VAL A 92 -7.00 13.44 -15.37
CA VAL A 92 -5.66 12.91 -15.16
C VAL A 92 -5.44 12.71 -13.67
N ILE A 93 -5.05 11.49 -13.26
CA ILE A 93 -4.75 11.20 -11.86
C ILE A 93 -3.27 10.87 -11.70
N LEU A 94 -2.62 11.56 -10.78
CA LEU A 94 -1.24 11.35 -10.38
C LEU A 94 -1.18 10.82 -8.96
N ARG A 95 -0.14 10.05 -8.66
CA ARG A 95 0.21 9.69 -7.29
C ARG A 95 1.07 10.80 -6.68
N ARG A 96 0.85 11.11 -5.41
CA ARG A 96 1.53 12.20 -4.71
C ARG A 96 3.05 12.03 -4.75
N HIS A 97 3.56 10.83 -4.51
CA HIS A 97 5.00 10.56 -4.60
C HIS A 97 5.58 10.79 -6.01
N ASP A 98 4.81 10.60 -7.09
CA ASP A 98 5.29 10.86 -8.45
C ASP A 98 5.39 12.36 -8.74
N THR A 99 4.61 13.19 -8.04
CA THR A 99 4.71 14.65 -8.15
C THR A 99 5.93 15.19 -7.41
N LEU A 100 6.37 14.51 -6.36
CA LEU A 100 7.48 14.89 -5.50
C LEU A 100 8.81 14.23 -5.92
N ARG A 101 8.75 13.25 -6.81
CA ARG A 101 9.90 12.42 -7.19
C ARG A 101 10.89 13.19 -8.07
N SER A 102 12.17 13.14 -7.68
CA SER A 102 13.29 13.41 -8.56
C SER A 102 14.11 12.12 -8.73
N PRO A 103 14.88 11.96 -9.82
CA PRO A 103 15.59 10.71 -10.11
C PRO A 103 16.52 10.21 -9.00
N ALA A 104 17.02 11.10 -8.16
CA ALA A 104 17.97 10.79 -7.09
C ALA A 104 17.38 10.89 -5.68
N ALA A 105 16.13 11.37 -5.55
CA ALA A 105 15.53 11.64 -4.24
C ALA A 105 14.76 10.45 -3.68
N SER A 106 14.87 10.25 -2.37
CA SER A 106 13.94 9.42 -1.60
C SER A 106 12.73 10.26 -1.20
N VAL A 107 11.53 9.71 -1.34
CA VAL A 107 10.29 10.36 -0.91
C VAL A 107 9.74 9.63 0.32
N VAL A 108 9.47 10.37 1.38
CA VAL A 108 8.86 9.88 2.62
C VAL A 108 7.47 10.47 2.72
N GLU A 109 6.42 9.65 2.52
CA GLU A 109 5.03 10.06 2.66
C GLU A 109 4.52 9.72 4.07
N ILE A 110 4.00 10.71 4.79
CA ILE A 110 3.44 10.54 6.13
C ILE A 110 1.93 10.34 5.99
N ALA A 111 1.48 9.12 6.30
CA ALA A 111 0.06 8.76 6.39
C ALA A 111 -0.43 8.85 7.85
N PRO A 112 -1.74 8.79 8.12
CA PRO A 112 -2.27 8.79 9.49
C PRO A 112 -1.69 7.67 10.36
N GLU A 113 -1.58 6.45 9.84
CA GLU A 113 -1.21 5.26 10.61
C GLU A 113 0.20 4.74 10.33
N PHE A 114 0.84 5.18 9.26
CA PHE A 114 2.17 4.69 8.84
C PHE A 114 2.95 5.74 8.06
N VAL A 115 4.23 5.47 7.84
CA VAL A 115 5.13 6.25 7.00
C VAL A 115 5.66 5.36 5.89
N ILE A 116 5.67 5.86 4.66
CA ILE A 116 6.15 5.14 3.49
C ILE A 116 7.39 5.81 2.95
N CYS A 117 8.47 5.04 2.82
CA CYS A 117 9.71 5.49 2.19
C CYS A 117 9.83 4.87 0.80
N ARG A 118 10.05 5.69 -0.22
CA ARG A 118 10.34 5.29 -1.59
C ARG A 118 11.68 5.87 -2.02
N GLY A 119 12.66 5.02 -2.20
CA GLY A 119 13.96 5.40 -2.75
C GLY A 119 14.01 5.30 -4.28
N PRO A 120 15.07 5.83 -4.91
CA PRO A 120 15.26 5.74 -6.36
C PRO A 120 15.57 4.31 -6.85
N VAL A 121 16.15 3.48 -5.99
CA VAL A 121 16.64 2.12 -6.32
C VAL A 121 16.11 1.05 -5.38
N LEU A 122 15.44 1.43 -4.28
CA LEU A 122 15.12 0.52 -3.19
C LEU A 122 13.64 0.14 -3.15
N PRO A 123 13.31 -1.05 -2.59
CA PRO A 123 11.93 -1.42 -2.33
C PRO A 123 11.25 -0.39 -1.42
N ILE A 124 9.93 -0.32 -1.53
CA ILE A 124 9.11 0.55 -0.69
C ILE A 124 9.16 0.03 0.75
N ALA A 125 9.56 0.87 1.70
CA ALA A 125 9.51 0.56 3.12
C ALA A 125 8.27 1.22 3.75
N VAL A 126 7.53 0.47 4.58
CA VAL A 126 6.35 0.96 5.31
C VAL A 126 6.60 0.77 6.79
N THR A 127 6.55 1.87 7.55
CA THR A 127 6.76 1.87 9.00
C THR A 127 5.50 2.35 9.69
N PRO A 128 4.85 1.56 10.56
CA PRO A 128 3.69 2.01 11.33
C PRO A 128 4.03 3.17 12.27
N ARG A 129 3.13 4.15 12.37
CA ARG A 129 3.25 5.30 13.28
C ARG A 129 2.74 4.95 14.68
N LEU A 130 3.37 3.97 15.33
CA LEU A 130 2.98 3.49 16.66
C LEU A 130 4.05 3.78 17.71
N GLY A 131 3.60 4.30 18.84
CA GLY A 131 4.48 4.61 19.97
C GLY A 131 5.09 6.02 19.89
N ALA A 132 6.23 6.21 20.53
CA ALA A 132 6.89 7.52 20.61
C ALA A 132 7.39 7.96 19.23
N THR A 133 7.04 9.19 18.83
CA THR A 133 7.41 9.80 17.54
C THR A 133 8.90 9.67 17.24
N ALA A 134 9.77 9.92 18.21
CA ALA A 134 11.22 9.83 18.04
C ALA A 134 11.67 8.42 17.62
N ARG A 135 11.11 7.38 18.22
CA ARG A 135 11.46 5.98 17.88
C ARG A 135 11.01 5.59 16.47
N VAL A 136 9.81 6.01 16.10
CA VAL A 136 9.30 5.78 14.73
C VAL A 136 10.16 6.54 13.72
N ALA A 137 10.52 7.79 14.01
CA ALA A 137 11.38 8.59 13.14
C ALA A 137 12.79 7.98 13.00
N GLU A 138 13.35 7.42 14.08
CA GLU A 138 14.62 6.67 14.04
C GLU A 138 14.53 5.46 13.11
N THR A 139 13.46 4.65 13.23
CA THR A 139 13.23 3.50 12.36
C THR A 139 13.13 3.93 10.90
N VAL A 140 12.38 5.00 10.61
CA VAL A 140 12.24 5.56 9.26
C VAL A 140 13.58 6.09 8.74
N ALA A 141 14.36 6.79 9.56
CA ALA A 141 15.67 7.31 9.18
C ALA A 141 16.64 6.20 8.75
N HIS A 142 16.62 5.06 9.46
CA HIS A 142 17.40 3.87 9.06
C HIS A 142 16.91 3.24 7.76
N GLY A 143 15.60 3.32 7.48
CA GLY A 143 14.98 2.83 6.24
C GLY A 143 15.22 3.74 5.03
N VAL A 144 15.61 4.99 5.23
CA VAL A 144 15.95 5.93 4.15
C VAL A 144 17.39 5.68 3.69
N LEU A 145 17.60 4.68 2.87
CA LEU A 145 18.92 4.27 2.39
C LEU A 145 19.43 5.19 1.26
N GLY A 146 20.77 5.22 1.11
CA GLY A 146 21.45 6.03 0.08
C GLY A 146 21.80 7.45 0.56
N ALA A 147 22.65 8.13 -0.21
CA ALA A 147 23.17 9.47 0.11
C ALA A 147 22.41 10.62 -0.59
N GLY A 148 21.37 10.32 -1.35
CA GLY A 148 20.62 11.31 -2.14
C GLY A 148 19.73 12.22 -1.30
N PRO A 149 19.11 13.23 -1.94
CA PRO A 149 18.14 14.12 -1.31
C PRO A 149 16.94 13.35 -0.74
N VAL A 150 16.30 13.91 0.27
CA VAL A 150 15.09 13.34 0.89
C VAL A 150 13.99 14.37 0.88
N VAL A 151 12.85 14.02 0.31
CA VAL A 151 11.62 14.81 0.37
C VAL A 151 10.69 14.17 1.38
N ILE A 152 10.35 14.90 2.44
CA ILE A 152 9.42 14.46 3.48
C ILE A 152 8.08 15.16 3.23
N ASP A 153 7.08 14.38 2.86
CA ASP A 153 5.73 14.84 2.61
C ASP A 153 4.92 14.79 3.92
N ALA A 154 4.63 15.97 4.46
CA ALA A 154 3.87 16.17 5.70
C ALA A 154 2.52 16.83 5.39
N PRO A 155 1.48 16.07 4.99
CA PRO A 155 0.18 16.63 4.65
C PRO A 155 -0.49 17.33 5.84
N VAL A 156 -1.11 18.48 5.60
CA VAL A 156 -1.74 19.30 6.66
C VAL A 156 -2.84 18.56 7.41
N GLY A 157 -3.60 17.70 6.72
CA GLY A 157 -4.70 16.94 7.32
C GLY A 157 -4.28 15.70 8.13
N VAL A 158 -2.98 15.44 8.28
CA VAL A 158 -2.48 14.28 9.06
C VAL A 158 -1.99 14.75 10.42
N ALA A 159 -2.66 14.31 11.47
CA ALA A 159 -2.30 14.68 12.85
C ALA A 159 -0.85 14.31 13.18
N GLY A 160 -0.08 15.30 13.70
CA GLY A 160 1.31 15.13 14.09
C GLY A 160 2.29 14.91 12.91
N ALA A 161 1.88 15.13 11.65
CA ALA A 161 2.76 14.95 10.50
C ALA A 161 3.91 15.96 10.49
N ALA A 162 3.66 17.23 10.81
CA ALA A 162 4.67 18.28 10.86
C ALA A 162 5.72 18.02 11.95
N ASP A 163 5.28 17.60 13.14
CA ASP A 163 6.19 17.27 14.26
C ASP A 163 7.04 16.04 13.91
N PHE A 164 6.43 15.03 13.31
CA PHE A 164 7.13 13.85 12.85
C PHE A 164 8.16 14.19 11.75
N ALA A 165 7.77 15.00 10.77
CA ALA A 165 8.66 15.43 9.69
C ALA A 165 9.87 16.20 10.24
N SER A 166 9.64 17.07 11.23
CA SER A 166 10.71 17.83 11.90
C SER A 166 11.67 16.91 12.65
N ALA A 167 11.13 15.95 13.41
CA ALA A 167 11.95 14.97 14.13
C ALA A 167 12.77 14.09 13.17
N LEU A 168 12.18 13.65 12.07
CA LEU A 168 12.85 12.86 11.03
C LEU A 168 13.96 13.68 10.34
N ALA A 169 13.68 14.94 9.99
CA ALA A 169 14.67 15.83 9.37
C ALA A 169 15.88 16.05 10.27
N GLU A 170 15.64 16.16 11.60
CA GLU A 170 16.74 16.25 12.56
C GLU A 170 17.63 15.00 12.58
N MET A 171 17.05 13.82 12.48
CA MET A 171 17.81 12.56 12.43
C MET A 171 18.58 12.39 11.12
N LEU A 172 18.09 13.00 10.04
CA LEU A 172 18.74 13.02 8.73
C LEU A 172 19.71 14.19 8.55
N ARG A 173 20.16 14.83 9.63
CA ARG A 173 21.15 15.92 9.59
C ARG A 173 22.39 15.51 8.79
N GLY A 174 22.79 16.37 7.85
CA GLY A 174 23.90 16.10 6.93
C GLY A 174 23.46 15.61 5.56
N ARG A 175 22.15 15.41 5.36
CA ARG A 175 21.54 15.17 4.04
C ARG A 175 20.80 16.42 3.56
N ASP A 176 20.55 16.49 2.26
CA ASP A 176 19.65 17.49 1.68
C ASP A 176 18.20 17.01 1.95
N VAL A 177 17.53 17.65 2.91
CA VAL A 177 16.18 17.29 3.36
C VAL A 177 15.23 18.44 3.07
N GLN A 178 14.16 18.16 2.34
CA GLN A 178 13.09 19.10 2.09
C GLN A 178 11.79 18.58 2.71
N ILE A 179 11.17 19.35 3.60
CA ILE A 179 9.81 19.08 4.09
C ILE A 179 8.82 19.82 3.19
N VAL A 180 7.80 19.13 2.73
CA VAL A 180 6.77 19.64 1.83
C VAL A 180 5.37 19.33 2.36
N ASP A 181 4.39 20.09 1.91
CA ASP A 181 2.98 19.98 2.28
C ASP A 181 2.06 20.02 1.04
N ASP A 182 0.76 20.14 1.27
CA ASP A 182 -0.25 20.23 0.19
C ASP A 182 -0.04 21.46 -0.68
N ALA A 183 0.38 22.60 -0.09
CA ALA A 183 0.60 23.84 -0.84
C ALA A 183 1.79 23.69 -1.81
N PHE A 184 2.85 23.01 -1.37
CA PHE A 184 3.99 22.71 -2.24
C PHE A 184 3.57 21.81 -3.40
N VAL A 185 2.74 20.77 -3.16
CA VAL A 185 2.25 19.88 -4.22
C VAL A 185 1.41 20.67 -5.25
N VAL A 186 0.53 21.55 -4.79
CA VAL A 186 -0.27 22.42 -5.68
C VAL A 186 0.64 23.32 -6.53
N ALA A 187 1.66 23.94 -5.92
CA ALA A 187 2.61 24.79 -6.64
C ALA A 187 3.41 24.03 -7.70
N ALA A 188 3.92 22.85 -7.33
CA ALA A 188 4.66 21.96 -8.23
C ALA A 188 3.84 21.49 -9.46
N LEU A 189 2.51 21.39 -9.31
CA LEU A 189 1.61 21.09 -10.42
C LEU A 189 1.41 22.28 -11.35
N GLY A 190 1.37 23.51 -10.81
CA GLY A 190 1.24 24.73 -11.60
C GLY A 190 2.43 24.96 -12.56
N GLU A 191 3.60 24.50 -12.19
CA GLU A 191 4.83 24.58 -13.01
C GLU A 191 4.92 23.50 -14.10
N ARG A 192 4.22 22.37 -13.94
CA ARG A 192 4.21 21.29 -14.91
C ARG A 192 3.31 21.62 -16.09
N ARG A 193 3.91 21.82 -17.26
CA ARG A 193 3.18 21.76 -18.53
C ARG A 193 2.75 20.32 -18.75
N LEU A 194 1.49 19.99 -18.42
CA LEU A 194 0.94 18.67 -18.74
C LEU A 194 0.95 18.48 -20.26
N PRO A 195 1.32 17.29 -20.75
CA PRO A 195 1.09 16.95 -22.14
C PRO A 195 -0.44 17.04 -22.36
N VAL A 196 -0.86 17.95 -23.22
CA VAL A 196 -2.26 18.03 -23.66
C VAL A 196 -2.60 16.66 -24.27
N PRO A 197 -3.67 15.97 -23.81
CA PRO A 197 -4.13 14.77 -24.47
C PRO A 197 -4.41 15.10 -25.93
N VAL A 198 -3.62 14.57 -26.84
CA VAL A 198 -3.89 14.71 -28.27
C VAL A 198 -5.15 13.87 -28.51
N PRO A 199 -6.28 14.48 -28.93
CA PRO A 199 -7.48 13.72 -29.20
C PRO A 199 -7.14 12.65 -30.22
N HIS A 200 -7.23 11.40 -29.83
CA HIS A 200 -7.09 10.28 -30.75
C HIS A 200 -8.23 10.35 -31.78
N ARG A 201 -7.95 11.08 -32.87
CA ARG A 201 -8.80 11.06 -34.07
C ARG A 201 -8.90 9.59 -34.46
N ARG A 202 -10.09 9.04 -34.31
CA ARG A 202 -10.42 7.68 -34.79
C ARG A 202 -10.07 7.63 -36.27
N MET A 203 -8.90 7.09 -36.58
CA MET A 203 -8.55 6.68 -37.92
C MET A 203 -9.30 5.39 -38.21
N THR A 204 -10.50 5.58 -38.75
CA THR A 204 -11.23 4.50 -39.38
C THR A 204 -10.48 4.04 -40.63
N GLY A 205 -10.07 2.80 -40.61
CA GLY A 205 -9.83 1.96 -41.78
C GLY A 205 -8.63 2.34 -42.65
N TRP A 206 -7.79 1.37 -42.83
CA TRP A 206 -6.74 1.14 -43.82
C TRP A 206 -5.35 0.88 -43.20
N ALA A 207 -5.22 -0.23 -42.48
CA ALA A 207 -3.90 -0.82 -42.16
C ALA A 207 -4.03 -2.28 -41.67
N VAL A 208 -4.72 -3.15 -42.41
CA VAL A 208 -4.82 -4.59 -42.08
C VAL A 208 -3.73 -5.40 -42.81
N SER A 209 -2.96 -4.83 -43.72
CA SER A 209 -2.06 -5.60 -44.59
C SER A 209 -0.57 -5.60 -44.20
N ALA A 210 -0.11 -4.77 -43.26
CA ALA A 210 1.31 -4.71 -42.87
C ALA A 210 1.63 -5.45 -41.54
N GLY A 211 0.62 -5.84 -40.76
CA GLY A 211 0.81 -6.47 -39.44
C GLY A 211 1.20 -7.95 -39.47
N LEU A 212 0.88 -8.66 -40.54
CA LEU A 212 1.05 -10.12 -40.59
C LEU A 212 2.49 -10.59 -40.80
N LEU A 213 3.34 -9.79 -41.42
CA LEU A 213 4.75 -10.15 -41.67
C LEU A 213 5.67 -9.84 -40.49
N LEU A 214 5.30 -8.88 -39.61
CA LEU A 214 6.08 -8.58 -38.37
C LEU A 214 5.77 -9.59 -37.26
N ALA A 215 4.57 -10.14 -37.20
CA ALA A 215 4.20 -11.14 -36.21
C ALA A 215 4.91 -12.50 -36.40
N LEU A 216 5.23 -12.87 -37.66
CA LEU A 216 5.93 -14.13 -37.92
C LEU A 216 7.43 -14.06 -37.64
N GLY A 217 8.03 -12.89 -37.71
CA GLY A 217 9.44 -12.67 -37.35
C GLY A 217 9.68 -12.64 -35.81
N MET A 218 8.67 -12.28 -35.05
CA MET A 218 8.75 -12.22 -33.58
C MET A 218 8.57 -13.59 -32.91
N LEU A 219 7.91 -14.53 -33.58
CA LEU A 219 7.67 -15.88 -33.03
C LEU A 219 8.91 -16.80 -33.09
N LEU A 220 9.92 -16.48 -33.87
CA LEU A 220 11.14 -17.27 -34.01
C LEU A 220 12.35 -16.73 -33.21
N GLY A 221 12.20 -15.55 -32.58
CA GLY A 221 13.26 -14.88 -31.79
C GLY A 221 13.12 -15.03 -30.26
N LEU A 222 12.02 -15.56 -29.73
CA LEU A 222 11.74 -15.60 -28.29
C LEU A 222 11.89 -17.01 -27.66
N ARG A 223 13.03 -17.66 -27.94
CA ARG A 223 13.51 -18.77 -27.10
C ARG A 223 14.79 -18.36 -26.35
N GLY A 224 14.76 -17.20 -25.72
CA GLY A 224 15.66 -16.85 -24.64
C GLY A 224 14.90 -17.10 -23.33
N ALA A 225 15.46 -17.93 -22.45
CA ALA A 225 14.98 -18.13 -21.11
C ALA A 225 14.92 -16.76 -20.41
N GLY A 226 13.73 -16.15 -20.31
CA GLY A 226 13.52 -14.97 -19.52
C GLY A 226 13.71 -15.34 -18.05
N GLU A 227 14.63 -14.68 -17.36
CA GLU A 227 14.63 -14.62 -15.91
C GLU A 227 13.23 -14.23 -15.46
N PRO A 228 12.67 -14.88 -14.43
CA PRO A 228 11.36 -14.51 -13.92
C PRO A 228 11.42 -13.04 -13.51
N ALA A 229 10.60 -12.20 -14.12
CA ALA A 229 10.49 -10.79 -13.78
C ALA A 229 10.29 -10.67 -12.26
N GLU A 230 11.25 -10.06 -11.56
CA GLU A 230 11.15 -9.80 -10.12
C GLU A 230 9.89 -8.98 -9.88
N ARG A 231 8.93 -9.60 -9.20
CA ARG A 231 7.70 -8.90 -8.84
C ARG A 231 8.02 -7.84 -7.79
N PRO A 232 7.51 -6.62 -7.94
CA PRO A 232 7.79 -5.56 -6.97
C PRO A 232 7.30 -5.98 -5.58
N VAL A 233 8.18 -5.83 -4.58
CA VAL A 233 7.90 -6.13 -3.17
C VAL A 233 8.01 -4.88 -2.31
N THR A 234 7.36 -4.91 -1.16
CA THR A 234 7.41 -3.88 -0.11
C THR A 234 7.91 -4.54 1.17
N LEU A 235 8.84 -3.91 1.88
CA LEU A 235 9.24 -4.34 3.21
C LEU A 235 8.26 -3.82 4.24
N LEU A 236 7.61 -4.72 4.96
CA LEU A 236 6.76 -4.44 6.10
C LEU A 236 7.52 -4.74 7.38
N THR A 237 7.74 -3.73 8.22
CA THR A 237 8.26 -3.93 9.57
C THR A 237 7.14 -3.76 10.58
N GLU A 238 6.88 -4.78 11.36
CA GLU A 238 5.89 -4.79 12.43
C GLU A 238 6.52 -5.28 13.73
N GLY A 239 6.55 -4.41 14.75
CA GLY A 239 7.21 -4.70 16.02
C GLY A 239 8.68 -5.07 15.81
N ARG A 240 9.02 -6.33 16.05
CA ARG A 240 10.38 -6.88 15.90
C ARG A 240 10.56 -7.75 14.66
N VAL A 241 9.65 -7.69 13.70
CA VAL A 241 9.71 -8.53 12.50
C VAL A 241 9.65 -7.69 11.24
N THR A 242 10.56 -7.96 10.32
CA THR A 242 10.54 -7.41 8.96
C THR A 242 10.22 -8.55 7.98
N VAL A 243 9.34 -8.28 7.00
CA VAL A 243 8.89 -9.25 6.01
C VAL A 243 8.65 -8.57 4.67
N GLU A 244 8.95 -9.25 3.57
CA GLU A 244 8.55 -8.80 2.23
C GLU A 244 7.10 -9.18 1.95
N ILE A 245 6.33 -8.20 1.49
CA ILE A 245 4.97 -8.39 0.99
C ILE A 245 4.89 -7.87 -0.44
N PRO A 246 3.92 -8.31 -1.26
CA PRO A 246 3.76 -7.76 -2.61
C PRO A 246 3.51 -6.25 -2.57
N ALA A 247 4.16 -5.51 -3.47
CA ALA A 247 3.94 -4.07 -3.58
C ALA A 247 2.48 -3.76 -3.92
N GLY A 248 1.93 -2.75 -3.26
CA GLY A 248 0.55 -2.34 -3.46
C GLY A 248 -0.49 -3.11 -2.64
N TRP A 249 -0.08 -4.10 -1.85
CA TRP A 249 -1.01 -4.74 -0.90
C TRP A 249 -1.34 -3.80 0.25
N VAL A 250 -2.62 -3.79 0.68
CA VAL A 250 -3.12 -2.93 1.74
C VAL A 250 -2.85 -3.58 3.09
N VAL A 251 -2.17 -2.86 3.98
CA VAL A 251 -1.83 -3.37 5.32
C VAL A 251 -2.85 -2.88 6.33
N ARG A 252 -3.42 -3.80 7.11
CA ARG A 252 -4.32 -3.50 8.23
C ARG A 252 -3.84 -4.20 9.50
N ARG A 253 -4.01 -3.54 10.63
CA ARG A 253 -3.77 -4.13 11.94
C ARG A 253 -5.10 -4.58 12.53
N ILE A 254 -5.17 -5.84 12.93
CA ILE A 254 -6.33 -6.44 13.60
C ILE A 254 -5.97 -6.62 15.07
N THR A 255 -6.52 -5.76 15.90
CA THR A 255 -6.30 -5.76 17.37
C THR A 255 -7.48 -6.30 18.14
N GLU A 256 -8.65 -6.40 17.53
CA GLU A 256 -9.91 -6.83 18.11
C GLU A 256 -10.49 -8.04 17.37
N GLY A 257 -11.39 -8.75 18.02
CA GLY A 257 -12.06 -9.92 17.45
C GLY A 257 -11.39 -11.26 17.80
N ALA A 258 -11.85 -12.32 17.14
CA ALA A 258 -11.32 -13.67 17.37
C ALA A 258 -9.90 -13.83 16.84
N GLY A 259 -9.01 -14.36 17.68
CA GLY A 259 -7.60 -14.63 17.36
C GLY A 259 -6.64 -13.63 17.99
N SER A 260 -5.34 -13.88 17.78
CA SER A 260 -4.28 -12.99 18.29
C SER A 260 -4.21 -11.70 17.50
N PRO A 261 -3.78 -10.59 18.14
CA PRO A 261 -3.43 -9.37 17.41
C PRO A 261 -2.47 -9.68 16.27
N ARG A 262 -2.77 -9.18 15.07
CA ARG A 262 -2.03 -9.50 13.86
C ARG A 262 -2.05 -8.36 12.87
N VAL A 263 -1.06 -8.32 12.00
CA VAL A 263 -1.07 -7.50 10.80
C VAL A 263 -1.51 -8.35 9.62
N GLN A 264 -2.32 -7.78 8.77
CA GLN A 264 -2.78 -8.42 7.53
C GLN A 264 -2.45 -7.52 6.35
N ALA A 265 -1.77 -8.09 5.35
CA ALA A 265 -1.58 -7.48 4.05
C ALA A 265 -2.56 -8.13 3.07
N PHE A 266 -3.48 -7.35 2.52
CA PHE A 266 -4.54 -7.80 1.60
C PHE A 266 -4.17 -7.54 0.16
N SER A 267 -4.50 -8.50 -0.71
CA SER A 267 -4.43 -8.30 -2.16
C SER A 267 -5.44 -7.22 -2.59
N PRO A 268 -5.04 -6.26 -3.43
CA PRO A 268 -5.96 -5.27 -3.98
C PRO A 268 -6.89 -5.84 -5.07
N THR A 269 -6.58 -7.02 -5.60
CA THR A 269 -7.30 -7.65 -6.71
C THR A 269 -8.12 -8.86 -6.30
N GLU A 270 -7.79 -9.48 -5.17
CA GLU A 270 -8.47 -10.67 -4.64
C GLU A 270 -8.86 -10.44 -3.18
N GLU A 271 -10.14 -10.20 -2.94
CA GLU A 271 -10.70 -9.80 -1.64
C GLU A 271 -10.41 -10.78 -0.50
N VAL A 272 -10.21 -12.06 -0.82
CA VAL A 272 -9.93 -13.12 0.16
C VAL A 272 -8.43 -13.36 0.36
N ALA A 273 -7.58 -12.94 -0.58
CA ALA A 273 -6.15 -13.19 -0.52
C ALA A 273 -5.42 -12.24 0.45
N ALA A 274 -4.79 -12.80 1.49
CA ALA A 274 -4.05 -12.01 2.47
C ALA A 274 -2.83 -12.77 3.04
N ILE A 275 -1.79 -12.01 3.40
CA ILE A 275 -0.68 -12.47 4.22
C ILE A 275 -0.86 -11.91 5.63
N LEU A 276 -0.85 -12.79 6.61
CA LEU A 276 -1.02 -12.46 8.01
C LEU A 276 0.32 -12.61 8.73
N LEU A 277 0.67 -11.67 9.59
CA LEU A 277 1.86 -11.70 10.43
C LEU A 277 1.46 -11.61 11.88
N THR A 278 1.92 -12.58 12.69
CA THR A 278 1.93 -12.48 14.15
C THR A 278 3.33 -12.73 14.68
N GLN A 279 3.62 -12.14 15.83
CA GLN A 279 4.89 -12.29 16.50
C GLN A 279 4.71 -12.45 18.01
N SER A 280 5.62 -13.16 18.63
CA SER A 280 5.69 -13.29 20.09
C SER A 280 7.11 -13.62 20.52
N VAL A 281 7.36 -13.64 21.83
CA VAL A 281 8.64 -14.09 22.35
C VAL A 281 8.85 -15.56 21.99
N ALA A 282 10.06 -15.89 21.52
CA ALA A 282 10.43 -17.26 21.23
C ALA A 282 10.50 -18.11 22.50
N GLY A 283 10.10 -19.37 22.40
CA GLY A 283 10.44 -20.38 23.38
C GLY A 283 11.93 -20.78 23.29
N PRO A 284 12.40 -21.62 24.20
CA PRO A 284 13.81 -21.99 24.24
C PRO A 284 14.29 -22.75 22.98
N ASN A 285 13.41 -23.43 22.26
CA ASN A 285 13.71 -24.12 21.01
C ASN A 285 12.43 -24.48 20.23
N THR A 286 12.60 -25.00 19.01
CA THR A 286 11.52 -25.42 18.14
C THR A 286 10.66 -26.55 18.73
N ALA A 287 11.26 -27.53 19.42
CA ALA A 287 10.52 -28.63 20.02
C ALA A 287 9.57 -28.14 21.14
N HIS A 288 10.03 -27.20 21.97
CA HIS A 288 9.18 -26.56 22.98
C HIS A 288 8.06 -25.75 22.33
N THR A 289 8.36 -25.01 21.27
CA THR A 289 7.38 -24.25 20.51
C THR A 289 6.32 -25.17 19.89
N ALA A 290 6.72 -26.32 19.36
CA ALA A 290 5.82 -27.33 18.82
C ALA A 290 4.86 -27.87 19.89
N ALA A 291 5.38 -28.27 21.07
CA ALA A 291 4.54 -28.75 22.16
C ALA A 291 3.54 -27.70 22.68
N VAL A 292 3.98 -26.45 22.83
CA VAL A 292 3.09 -25.34 23.24
C VAL A 292 2.03 -25.07 22.17
N LEU A 293 2.39 -25.10 20.90
CA LEU A 293 1.47 -24.91 19.80
C LEU A 293 0.43 -26.04 19.73
N GLU A 294 0.88 -27.30 19.83
CA GLU A 294 0.00 -28.47 19.86
C GLU A 294 -1.03 -28.38 20.99
N ALA A 295 -0.56 -28.06 22.21
CA ALA A 295 -1.45 -27.87 23.36
C ALA A 295 -2.46 -26.72 23.15
N ALA A 296 -2.02 -25.60 22.56
CA ALA A 296 -2.88 -24.46 22.27
C ALA A 296 -3.94 -24.77 21.20
N LEU A 297 -3.58 -25.50 20.15
CA LEU A 297 -4.50 -25.93 19.10
C LEU A 297 -5.52 -26.94 19.59
N ALA A 298 -5.13 -27.85 20.50
CA ALA A 298 -6.01 -28.84 21.10
C ALA A 298 -7.13 -28.22 21.96
N LEU A 299 -6.94 -27.02 22.48
CA LEU A 299 -7.96 -26.27 23.24
C LEU A 299 -8.98 -25.57 22.34
N GLN A 300 -8.79 -25.54 21.05
CA GLN A 300 -9.69 -24.90 20.11
C GLN A 300 -10.83 -25.84 19.68
N PRO A 301 -11.97 -25.31 19.18
CA PRO A 301 -13.06 -26.13 18.67
C PRO A 301 -12.57 -27.12 17.60
N PRO A 302 -13.06 -28.36 17.61
CA PRO A 302 -12.67 -29.37 16.62
C PRO A 302 -12.87 -28.89 15.18
N GLY A 303 -11.90 -29.17 14.31
CA GLY A 303 -11.95 -28.83 12.89
C GLY A 303 -11.53 -27.41 12.53
N VAL A 304 -11.35 -26.50 13.53
CA VAL A 304 -10.87 -25.14 13.27
C VAL A 304 -9.40 -25.14 12.90
N PHE A 305 -8.59 -25.92 13.61
CA PHE A 305 -7.17 -26.07 13.33
C PHE A 305 -6.85 -27.53 13.07
N THR A 306 -6.16 -27.80 11.96
CA THR A 306 -5.87 -29.15 11.49
C THR A 306 -4.47 -29.26 10.90
N GLY A 307 -3.96 -30.46 10.75
CA GLY A 307 -2.77 -30.75 9.97
C GLY A 307 -1.47 -30.20 10.55
N LEU A 308 -1.34 -30.16 11.90
CA LEU A 308 -0.07 -29.72 12.51
C LEU A 308 1.08 -30.63 12.08
N ARG A 309 2.13 -30.04 11.51
CA ARG A 309 3.37 -30.67 11.09
C ARG A 309 4.53 -29.94 11.75
N VAL A 310 5.42 -30.71 12.39
CA VAL A 310 6.55 -30.14 13.14
C VAL A 310 7.86 -30.10 12.35
N ASP A 311 7.87 -30.70 11.17
CA ASP A 311 9.01 -30.88 10.27
C ASP A 311 8.71 -30.47 8.83
N ASP A 312 7.88 -29.43 8.64
CA ASP A 312 7.54 -28.94 7.31
C ASP A 312 8.58 -27.92 6.79
N HIS A 313 8.58 -27.71 5.48
CA HIS A 313 9.43 -26.73 4.80
C HIS A 313 8.59 -25.82 3.92
N ARG A 314 8.68 -24.51 4.16
CA ARG A 314 7.98 -23.48 3.41
C ARG A 314 8.92 -22.31 3.09
N GLY A 315 8.85 -21.78 1.89
CA GLY A 315 9.69 -20.67 1.47
C GLY A 315 11.19 -20.92 1.63
N GLY A 316 11.64 -22.20 1.63
CA GLY A 316 13.04 -22.57 1.87
C GLY A 316 13.47 -22.63 3.33
N ARG A 317 12.51 -22.54 4.29
CA ARG A 317 12.75 -22.62 5.74
C ARG A 317 12.12 -23.85 6.36
N ALA A 318 12.76 -24.38 7.41
CA ALA A 318 12.12 -25.32 8.32
C ALA A 318 11.09 -24.58 9.18
N VAL A 319 9.86 -25.07 9.21
CA VAL A 319 8.73 -24.44 9.90
C VAL A 319 7.85 -25.48 10.59
N LEU A 320 7.12 -25.04 11.61
CA LEU A 320 5.92 -25.74 12.07
C LEU A 320 4.77 -25.24 11.19
N SER A 321 3.94 -26.11 10.65
CA SER A 321 2.81 -25.70 9.84
C SER A 321 1.49 -26.31 10.31
N TYR A 322 0.38 -25.59 10.11
CA TYR A 322 -0.98 -26.06 10.34
C TYR A 322 -1.96 -25.24 9.50
N VAL A 323 -3.19 -25.70 9.40
CA VAL A 323 -4.26 -25.03 8.66
C VAL A 323 -5.32 -24.56 9.64
N GLU A 324 -5.75 -23.32 9.50
CA GLU A 324 -6.91 -22.73 10.15
C GLU A 324 -8.06 -22.64 9.16
N THR A 325 -9.17 -23.33 9.45
CA THR A 325 -10.38 -23.32 8.63
C THR A 325 -11.46 -22.47 9.29
N ARG A 326 -11.98 -21.50 8.56
CA ARG A 326 -13.11 -20.67 8.92
C ARG A 326 -14.23 -20.83 7.88
N PRO A 327 -15.48 -20.43 8.17
CA PRO A 327 -16.61 -20.62 7.25
C PRO A 327 -16.38 -20.03 5.85
N ASP A 328 -15.62 -18.94 5.76
CA ASP A 328 -15.40 -18.12 4.56
C ASP A 328 -13.97 -18.18 4.00
N ARG A 329 -13.03 -18.81 4.72
CA ARG A 329 -11.60 -18.80 4.36
C ARG A 329 -10.79 -19.93 4.97
N GLU A 330 -9.68 -20.21 4.32
CA GLU A 330 -8.64 -21.10 4.83
C GLU A 330 -7.33 -20.34 4.97
N ILE A 331 -6.59 -20.57 6.06
CA ILE A 331 -5.31 -19.91 6.32
C ILE A 331 -4.28 -21.00 6.60
N ALA A 332 -3.28 -21.12 5.73
CA ALA A 332 -2.13 -21.97 5.96
C ALA A 332 -1.09 -21.20 6.77
N TRP A 333 -0.78 -21.70 7.96
CA TRP A 333 0.18 -21.09 8.88
C TRP A 333 1.56 -21.73 8.78
N ALA A 334 2.60 -20.91 8.81
CA ALA A 334 4.01 -21.31 8.98
C ALA A 334 4.59 -20.58 10.19
N VAL A 335 5.08 -21.34 11.17
CA VAL A 335 5.64 -20.81 12.43
C VAL A 335 7.10 -21.21 12.54
N PHE A 336 7.97 -20.27 12.83
CA PHE A 336 9.41 -20.50 12.99
C PHE A 336 10.01 -19.54 14.01
N LEU A 337 11.23 -19.81 14.43
CA LEU A 337 11.98 -19.00 15.37
C LEU A 337 13.09 -18.26 14.63
N ASP A 338 13.25 -16.97 14.96
CA ASP A 338 14.38 -16.17 14.53
C ASP A 338 14.92 -15.37 15.73
N GLY A 339 16.06 -15.75 16.23
CA GLY A 339 16.59 -15.25 17.48
C GLY A 339 15.62 -15.44 18.65
N GLN A 340 15.21 -14.34 19.27
CA GLN A 340 14.27 -14.33 20.40
C GLN A 340 12.81 -14.08 19.97
N VAL A 341 12.53 -14.16 18.69
CA VAL A 341 11.19 -13.90 18.14
C VAL A 341 10.61 -15.17 17.56
N ARG A 342 9.40 -15.52 17.97
CA ARG A 342 8.57 -16.49 17.27
C ARG A 342 7.74 -15.73 16.23
N ILE A 343 7.94 -16.07 14.97
CA ILE A 343 7.28 -15.47 13.82
C ILE A 343 6.26 -16.48 13.29
N ALA A 344 5.03 -16.05 13.04
CA ALA A 344 4.04 -16.85 12.36
C ALA A 344 3.48 -16.06 11.15
N ILE A 345 3.61 -16.67 9.98
CA ILE A 345 3.06 -16.18 8.71
C ILE A 345 1.85 -17.02 8.35
N GLY A 346 0.70 -16.38 8.22
CA GLY A 346 -0.54 -16.98 7.75
C GLY A 346 -0.81 -16.60 6.30
N CYS A 347 -1.11 -17.57 5.48
CA CYS A 347 -1.41 -17.41 4.06
C CYS A 347 -2.89 -17.68 3.86
N GLN A 348 -3.70 -16.63 3.80
CA GLN A 348 -5.12 -16.71 3.55
C GLN A 348 -5.36 -16.73 2.03
N GLN A 349 -6.03 -17.77 1.55
CA GLN A 349 -6.26 -17.94 0.12
C GLN A 349 -7.73 -18.28 -0.18
N PRO A 350 -8.24 -17.86 -1.35
CA PRO A 350 -9.43 -18.47 -1.92
C PRO A 350 -9.12 -19.91 -2.33
N SER A 351 -10.13 -20.75 -2.38
CA SER A 351 -9.99 -22.19 -2.61
C SER A 351 -9.31 -22.59 -3.95
N SER A 352 -8.97 -21.62 -4.81
CA SER A 352 -8.41 -21.84 -6.16
C SER A 352 -7.06 -21.11 -6.45
N GLY A 353 -6.35 -20.57 -5.48
CA GLY A 353 -5.27 -19.62 -5.72
C GLY A 353 -3.85 -20.18 -5.80
N ALA A 354 -3.29 -20.35 -7.00
CA ALA A 354 -1.87 -20.67 -7.19
C ALA A 354 -0.93 -19.46 -6.97
N GLU A 355 -1.39 -18.24 -7.23
CA GLU A 355 -0.57 -17.03 -7.20
C GLU A 355 -0.17 -16.61 -5.79
N ILE A 356 -1.05 -16.76 -4.81
CA ILE A 356 -0.74 -16.40 -3.42
C ILE A 356 0.38 -17.26 -2.81
N ARG A 357 0.53 -18.52 -3.23
CA ARG A 357 1.58 -19.39 -2.72
C ARG A 357 2.98 -18.82 -2.93
N GLN A 358 3.25 -18.22 -4.09
CA GLN A 358 4.55 -17.60 -4.37
C GLN A 358 4.80 -16.40 -3.47
N HIS A 359 3.78 -15.57 -3.24
CA HIS A 359 3.88 -14.43 -2.32
C HIS A 359 4.07 -14.86 -0.87
N CYS A 360 3.38 -15.92 -0.46
CA CYS A 360 3.57 -16.53 0.85
C CYS A 360 4.97 -17.10 1.05
N ASP A 361 5.47 -17.85 0.09
CA ASP A 361 6.83 -18.42 0.15
C ASP A 361 7.88 -17.30 0.19
N ALA A 362 7.67 -16.19 -0.53
CA ALA A 362 8.53 -15.02 -0.45
C ALA A 362 8.47 -14.37 0.94
N ALA A 363 7.27 -14.18 1.50
CA ALA A 363 7.09 -13.64 2.85
C ALA A 363 7.74 -14.52 3.92
N ILE A 364 7.55 -15.85 3.86
CA ILE A 364 8.17 -16.79 4.81
C ILE A 364 9.70 -16.74 4.69
N ARG A 365 10.23 -16.69 3.48
CA ARG A 365 11.68 -16.63 3.21
C ARG A 365 12.31 -15.36 3.75
N SER A 366 11.67 -14.21 3.54
CA SER A 366 12.20 -12.90 3.88
C SER A 366 11.98 -12.51 5.35
N ALA A 367 10.96 -13.08 6.02
CA ALA A 367 10.63 -12.69 7.38
C ALA A 367 11.77 -12.98 8.35
N HIS A 368 12.20 -11.96 9.08
CA HIS A 368 13.29 -12.06 10.06
C HIS A 368 13.06 -11.09 11.22
N ALA A 369 13.68 -11.42 12.37
CA ALA A 369 13.70 -10.51 13.50
C ALA A 369 14.55 -9.27 13.16
N ALA A 370 13.99 -8.10 13.39
CA ALA A 370 14.76 -6.86 13.32
C ALA A 370 15.82 -6.85 14.44
N PRO A 371 17.04 -6.36 14.17
CA PRO A 371 18.13 -6.31 15.14
C PRO A 371 17.83 -5.45 16.37
#